data_1f8ecd8e3448f84f9459ec9808413d30
#
_entry.id   1f8ecd8e3448f84f9459ec9808413d30
#
_cell.length_a   1.000
_cell.length_b   1.000
_cell.length_c   1.000
_cell.angle_alpha   90.00
_cell.angle_beta   90.00
_cell.angle_gamma   90.00
#
_symmetry.space_group_name_H-M   'P 1'
#
loop_
_entity.id
_entity.type
_entity.pdbx_description
1 polymer ?
#
loop_
_entity_poly.entity_id
_entity_poly.type
_entity_poly.pdbx_seq_one_letter_code
_entity_poly.pdbx_strand_id
1 'polypeptide(L)' 'MATDLKTHAKDVKLTRFWGGSDKGSCVQVTTPASKDNREAGQFFDSVQLTRAQAAAMAADLLDFAQGREQEDLG' A
#
# COMPACT_ATOMS: atom_id res chain seq x y z
N MET A 1 -14.75 -10.53 3.80
CA MET A 1 -15.27 -9.19 4.13
C MET A 1 -14.12 -8.24 4.35
N ALA A 2 -14.18 -7.04 3.79
CA ALA A 2 -13.12 -6.05 3.94
C ALA A 2 -13.27 -5.30 5.27
N THR A 3 -12.15 -5.05 5.94
CA THR A 3 -12.12 -4.39 7.23
C THR A 3 -11.09 -3.26 7.20
N ASP A 4 -11.52 -2.05 7.54
CA ASP A 4 -10.60 -0.92 7.62
C ASP A 4 -9.70 -1.06 8.83
N LEU A 5 -8.40 -0.81 8.63
CA LEU A 5 -7.40 -0.89 9.69
C LEU A 5 -7.04 0.52 10.16
N LYS A 6 -6.52 0.62 11.39
CA LYS A 6 -6.00 1.89 11.91
C LYS A 6 -4.66 2.18 11.24
N THR A 7 -4.45 3.43 10.83
CA THR A 7 -3.19 3.86 10.23
C THR A 7 -2.66 5.10 10.91
N HIS A 8 -1.34 5.30 10.84
CA HIS A 8 -0.68 6.51 11.31
C HIS A 8 -0.40 7.49 10.18
N ALA A 9 -0.39 7.01 8.95
CA ALA A 9 -0.10 7.85 7.79
C ALA A 9 -1.35 8.62 7.39
N LYS A 10 -1.25 9.95 7.30
CA LYS A 10 -2.34 10.79 6.84
C LYS A 10 -2.62 10.50 5.36
N ASP A 11 -3.89 10.45 5.01
CA ASP A 11 -4.37 10.24 3.64
C ASP A 11 -4.00 8.88 3.04
N VAL A 12 -3.57 7.93 3.90
CA VAL A 12 -3.34 6.54 3.49
C VAL A 12 -4.33 5.66 4.23
N LYS A 13 -5.13 4.90 3.48
CA LYS A 13 -6.11 3.97 4.03
C LYS A 13 -5.63 2.54 3.82
N LEU A 14 -5.72 1.72 4.85
CA LEU A 14 -5.42 0.30 4.77
C LEU A 14 -6.70 -0.49 4.99
N THR A 15 -6.97 -1.44 4.09
CA THR A 15 -8.15 -2.29 4.16
C THR A 15 -7.70 -3.74 4.07
N ARG A 16 -8.02 -4.54 5.09
CA ARG A 16 -7.74 -5.98 5.08
C ARG A 16 -8.86 -6.68 4.32
N PHE A 17 -8.49 -7.63 3.46
CA PHE A 17 -9.45 -8.45 2.75
C PHE A 17 -8.91 -9.87 2.57
N TRP A 18 -9.80 -10.79 2.27
CA TRP A 18 -9.42 -12.17 2.01
C TRP A 18 -9.04 -12.35 0.54
N GLY A 19 -7.80 -12.77 0.29
CA GLY A 19 -7.25 -12.92 -1.07
C GLY A 19 -7.37 -14.34 -1.64
N GLY A 20 -8.08 -15.22 -0.95
CA GLY A 20 -8.23 -16.61 -1.38
C GLY A 20 -7.28 -17.54 -0.62
N SER A 21 -7.47 -18.85 -0.82
CA SER A 21 -6.66 -19.86 -0.12
C SER A 21 -5.18 -19.78 -0.45
N ASP A 22 -4.83 -19.30 -1.64
CA ASP A 22 -3.42 -19.16 -2.05
C ASP A 22 -2.72 -17.98 -1.40
N LYS A 23 -3.43 -16.87 -1.25
CA LYS A 23 -2.85 -15.60 -0.78
C LYS A 23 -3.17 -15.30 0.67
N GLY A 24 -4.25 -15.86 1.21
CA GLY A 24 -4.69 -15.60 2.58
C GLY A 24 -5.17 -14.17 2.77
N SER A 25 -4.95 -13.63 3.97
CA SER A 25 -5.29 -12.24 4.25
C SER A 25 -4.35 -11.30 3.49
N CYS A 26 -4.94 -10.32 2.82
CA CYS A 26 -4.22 -9.30 2.05
C CYS A 26 -4.59 -7.92 2.57
N VAL A 27 -3.82 -6.92 2.17
CA VAL A 27 -4.11 -5.53 2.48
C VAL A 27 -4.19 -4.71 1.19
N GLN A 28 -5.16 -3.82 1.13
CA GLN A 28 -5.25 -2.83 0.07
C GLN A 28 -4.81 -1.48 0.64
N VAL A 29 -3.81 -0.88 0.01
CA VAL A 29 -3.33 0.46 0.35
C VAL A 29 -4.00 1.43 -0.61
N THR A 30 -4.76 2.38 -0.08
CA THR A 30 -5.50 3.36 -0.87
C THR A 30 -4.99 4.76 -0.55
N THR A 31 -4.67 5.51 -1.58
CA THR A 31 -4.19 6.91 -1.47
C THR A 31 -5.01 7.80 -2.41
N PRO A 32 -5.06 9.13 -2.15
CA PRO A 32 -5.64 10.04 -3.12
C PRO A 32 -4.89 9.98 -4.44
N ALA A 33 -5.64 10.00 -5.55
CA ALA A 33 -5.04 9.96 -6.87
C ALA A 33 -4.26 11.23 -7.17
N SER A 34 -3.28 11.12 -8.07
CA SER A 34 -2.57 12.27 -8.60
C SER A 34 -3.54 13.23 -9.30
N LYS A 35 -3.09 14.48 -9.53
CA LYS A 35 -3.91 15.48 -10.22
C LYS A 35 -4.34 14.99 -11.60
N ASP A 36 -3.43 14.39 -12.35
CA ASP A 36 -3.72 13.90 -13.70
C ASP A 36 -4.78 12.80 -13.68
N ASN A 37 -4.68 11.87 -12.73
CA ASN A 37 -5.64 10.79 -12.59
C ASN A 37 -7.02 11.31 -12.16
N ARG A 38 -7.06 12.35 -11.32
CA ARG A 38 -8.33 12.97 -10.92
C ARG A 38 -9.01 13.65 -12.10
N GLU A 39 -8.27 14.27 -12.98
CA GLU A 39 -8.80 14.88 -14.19
C GLU A 39 -9.37 13.83 -15.14
N ALA A 40 -8.82 12.61 -15.11
CA ALA A 40 -9.34 11.47 -15.88
C ALA A 40 -10.53 10.78 -15.20
N GLY A 41 -10.99 11.27 -14.04
CA GLY A 41 -12.12 10.71 -13.31
C GLY A 41 -11.76 9.69 -12.25
N GLN A 42 -10.49 9.45 -12.00
CA GLN A 42 -10.02 8.53 -10.99
C GLN A 42 -9.63 9.31 -9.71
N PHE A 43 -10.35 9.05 -8.62
CA PHE A 43 -10.15 9.81 -7.38
C PHE A 43 -9.17 9.16 -6.40
N PHE A 44 -8.92 7.85 -6.54
CA PHE A 44 -8.06 7.11 -5.62
C PHE A 44 -7.18 6.15 -6.40
N ASP A 45 -5.94 6.00 -5.93
CA ASP A 45 -5.04 4.95 -6.37
C ASP A 45 -4.98 3.89 -5.29
N SER A 46 -4.86 2.62 -5.68
CA SER A 46 -4.75 1.53 -4.72
C SER A 46 -3.79 0.47 -5.22
N VAL A 47 -3.21 -0.25 -4.26
CA VAL A 47 -2.36 -1.42 -4.51
C VAL A 47 -2.73 -2.49 -3.52
N GLN A 48 -2.72 -3.74 -3.95
CA GLN A 48 -3.06 -4.88 -3.11
C GLN A 48 -1.80 -5.70 -2.85
N LEU A 49 -1.58 -6.06 -1.58
CA LEU A 49 -0.38 -6.74 -1.14
C LEU A 49 -0.74 -7.96 -0.29
N THR A 50 0.01 -9.05 -0.47
CA THR A 50 -0.02 -10.17 0.46
C THR A 50 0.72 -9.78 1.75
N ARG A 51 0.62 -10.63 2.80
CA ARG A 51 1.37 -10.37 4.03
C ARG A 51 2.87 -10.33 3.79
N ALA A 52 3.39 -11.22 2.94
CA ALA A 52 4.81 -11.26 2.62
C ALA A 52 5.27 -9.99 1.89
N GLN A 53 4.48 -9.55 0.92
CA GLN A 53 4.77 -8.31 0.19
C GLN A 53 4.68 -7.09 1.11
N ALA A 54 3.71 -7.07 2.02
CA ALA A 54 3.56 -5.99 2.98
C ALA A 54 4.76 -5.92 3.94
N ALA A 55 5.24 -7.08 4.41
CA ALA A 55 6.40 -7.12 5.29
C ALA A 55 7.67 -6.61 4.58
N ALA A 56 7.89 -7.05 3.34
CA ALA A 56 9.04 -6.61 2.54
C ALA A 56 8.96 -5.11 2.27
N MET A 57 7.78 -4.62 1.86
CA MET A 57 7.58 -3.20 1.60
C MET A 57 7.74 -2.35 2.85
N ALA A 58 7.30 -2.85 4.00
CA ALA A 58 7.46 -2.13 5.27
C ALA A 58 8.94 -1.92 5.60
N ALA A 59 9.77 -2.92 5.37
CA ALA A 59 11.22 -2.81 5.56
C ALA A 59 11.81 -1.76 4.62
N ASP A 60 11.42 -1.78 3.36
CA ASP A 60 11.90 -0.83 2.35
C ASP A 60 11.47 0.60 2.70
N LEU A 61 10.21 0.77 3.11
CA LEU A 61 9.69 2.07 3.50
C LEU A 61 10.40 2.61 4.75
N LEU A 62 10.71 1.73 5.70
CA LEU A 62 11.43 2.12 6.91
C LEU A 62 12.87 2.57 6.57
N ASP A 63 13.55 1.86 5.67
CA ASP A 63 14.86 2.26 5.20
C ASP A 63 14.82 3.64 4.55
N PHE A 64 13.83 3.89 3.70
CA PHE A 64 13.63 5.21 3.11
C PHE A 64 13.40 6.28 4.19
N ALA A 65 12.52 6.00 5.15
CA ALA A 65 12.18 6.95 6.20
C ALA A 65 13.41 7.34 7.06
N GLN A 66 14.36 6.42 7.19
CA GLN A 66 15.59 6.63 7.96
C GLN A 66 16.78 7.08 7.11
N GLY A 67 16.56 7.32 5.82
CA GLY A 67 17.60 7.75 4.90
C GLY A 67 18.63 6.67 4.57
N ARG A 68 18.24 5.39 4.67
CA ARG A 68 19.13 4.26 4.42
C ARG A 68 18.78 3.47 3.16
N GLU A 69 17.89 4.02 2.35
CA GLU A 69 17.51 3.37 1.10
C GLU A 69 18.71 3.21 0.17
N GLN A 70 18.70 2.12 -0.60
CA GLN A 70 19.72 1.86 -1.62
C GLN A 70 19.08 2.05 -2.99
N GLU A 71 19.79 2.74 -3.87
CA GLU A 71 19.30 2.96 -5.22
C GLU A 71 19.48 1.69 -6.06
N ASP A 72 18.45 1.34 -6.81
CA ASP A 72 18.51 0.24 -7.78
C ASP A 72 19.01 0.81 -9.11
N LEU A 73 20.30 0.60 -9.37
CA LEU A 73 20.96 1.14 -10.55
C LEU A 73 21.03 0.13 -11.70
N GLY A 74 20.46 -1.05 -11.50
CA GLY A 74 20.52 -2.14 -12.46
C GLY A 74 19.38 -2.20 -13.49
#